data_2546c60b8fce8fd2977257055d97b833
#
_entry.id   2546c60b8fce8fd2977257055d97b833
#
_cell.length_a   1.000
_cell.length_b   1.000
_cell.length_c   1.000
_cell.angle_alpha   90.00
_cell.angle_beta   90.00
_cell.angle_gamma   90.00
#
_symmetry.space_group_name_H-M   'P 1'
#
loop_
_entity.id
_entity.type
_entity.pdbx_description
1 polymer ?
#
loop_
_entity_poly.entity_id
_entity_poly.type
_entity_poly.pdbx_seq_one_letter_code
_entity_poly.pdbx_strand_id
1 'polypeptide(L)'
;MEKKDLDWGNIGFTYMPTDMRYVADYKDGAWGEGALTADSNVVINECAGILQYCQECFEGLKAYTTEDGSIVTFRPDLNAERMMDSAARLEMPPFPKERFLEAVDAVVKANAAWVPPFGSGATLYLRPYMFASGPVIGVKPSDEYQFRLFATPVGPYFKGGAKPLTLCVSDFDRAAPHGTGHVKAGLNYAMSLYASVTAHAAGYDENVFLDPGTRTYVEETGGANFLFITKDGEVVTPKSDSILPSITRRSLVHVAEHYLGLKVTERPVKLAELSDFAECGLCGTAAVISPVDRIVDHGKEICFPSGMDEMGPVTRKLYETLTGIQMGTTRAPEGWIRKIV
;
A
#
# COMPACT_ATOMS: atom_id res chain seq x y z
N MET A 1 8.08 -27.71 0.62
CA MET A 1 7.66 -27.37 2.01
C MET A 1 6.16 -27.49 2.07
N GLU A 2 5.63 -28.19 3.07
CA GLU A 2 4.19 -28.36 3.26
C GLU A 2 3.56 -27.02 3.69
N LYS A 3 2.48 -26.60 3.04
CA LYS A 3 1.76 -25.38 3.36
C LYS A 3 0.79 -25.63 4.51
N LYS A 4 0.42 -24.58 5.25
CA LYS A 4 -0.63 -24.67 6.28
C LYS A 4 -1.94 -25.11 5.64
N ASP A 5 -2.71 -25.93 6.34
CA ASP A 5 -4.05 -26.38 5.90
C ASP A 5 -5.06 -25.27 6.19
N LEU A 6 -5.30 -24.43 5.17
CA LEU A 6 -6.22 -23.29 5.22
C LEU A 6 -7.04 -23.21 3.93
N ASP A 7 -8.27 -22.77 4.07
CA ASP A 7 -9.10 -22.41 2.91
C ASP A 7 -8.64 -21.05 2.33
N TRP A 8 -7.54 -21.08 1.57
CA TRP A 8 -6.87 -19.90 1.04
C TRP A 8 -7.77 -18.98 0.23
N GLY A 9 -8.74 -19.52 -0.48
CA GLY A 9 -9.71 -18.76 -1.29
C GLY A 9 -10.70 -17.96 -0.46
N ASN A 10 -10.90 -18.34 0.80
CA ASN A 10 -11.92 -17.75 1.68
C ASN A 10 -11.37 -16.97 2.88
N ILE A 11 -10.05 -16.97 3.11
CA ILE A 11 -9.48 -16.07 4.11
C ILE A 11 -9.73 -14.61 3.69
N GLY A 12 -10.07 -13.75 4.66
CA GLY A 12 -10.30 -12.33 4.45
C GLY A 12 -9.00 -11.51 4.50
N PHE A 13 -9.15 -10.20 4.61
CA PHE A 13 -8.05 -9.27 4.92
C PHE A 13 -8.08 -8.94 6.42
N THR A 14 -7.91 -9.98 7.25
CA THR A 14 -7.92 -9.87 8.72
C THR A 14 -6.62 -10.43 9.28
N TYR A 15 -6.20 -9.92 10.44
CA TYR A 15 -4.99 -10.41 11.09
C TYR A 15 -5.13 -11.86 11.49
N MET A 16 -4.22 -12.70 11.00
CA MET A 16 -4.02 -14.09 11.40
C MET A 16 -2.55 -14.23 11.85
N PRO A 17 -2.29 -14.59 13.12
CA PRO A 17 -0.93 -14.69 13.62
C PRO A 17 -0.17 -15.80 12.91
N THR A 18 1.02 -15.48 12.41
CA THR A 18 1.98 -16.44 11.87
C THR A 18 3.01 -16.84 12.93
N ASP A 19 3.90 -17.79 12.60
CA ASP A 19 4.80 -18.39 13.59
C ASP A 19 5.86 -17.41 14.11
N MET A 20 6.45 -16.58 13.23
CA MET A 20 7.58 -15.71 13.57
C MET A 20 7.41 -14.28 13.05
N ARG A 21 8.01 -13.33 13.78
CA ARG A 21 8.17 -11.92 13.41
C ARG A 21 9.60 -11.48 13.69
N TYR A 22 10.02 -10.34 13.11
CA TYR A 22 11.33 -9.75 13.36
C TYR A 22 11.18 -8.51 14.25
N VAL A 23 12.13 -8.31 15.17
CA VAL A 23 12.19 -7.16 16.07
C VAL A 23 13.64 -6.67 16.15
N ALA A 24 13.83 -5.35 16.05
CA ALA A 24 15.09 -4.67 16.33
C ALA A 24 14.84 -3.40 17.13
N ASP A 25 15.65 -3.16 18.15
CA ASP A 25 15.57 -1.96 18.98
C ASP A 25 16.66 -0.95 18.57
N TYR A 26 16.29 0.34 18.63
CA TYR A 26 17.23 1.46 18.54
C TYR A 26 17.41 2.07 19.92
N LYS A 27 18.62 2.10 20.39
CA LYS A 27 19.01 2.64 21.68
C LYS A 27 20.46 3.11 21.66
N ASP A 28 20.78 4.09 22.49
CA ASP A 28 22.15 4.65 22.60
C ASP A 28 22.73 5.09 21.23
N GLY A 29 21.87 5.60 20.34
CA GLY A 29 22.27 6.13 19.04
C GLY A 29 22.47 5.08 17.94
N ALA A 30 22.13 3.81 18.16
CA ALA A 30 22.32 2.74 17.18
C ALA A 30 21.19 1.69 17.15
N TRP A 31 20.99 1.09 15.98
CA TRP A 31 20.15 -0.10 15.82
C TRP A 31 20.90 -1.34 16.32
N GLY A 32 20.32 -2.07 17.28
CA GLY A 32 20.76 -3.41 17.69
C GLY A 32 20.64 -4.42 16.54
N GLU A 33 21.19 -5.63 16.69
CA GLU A 33 21.21 -6.64 15.61
C GLU A 33 19.80 -7.06 15.13
N GLY A 34 18.84 -7.13 16.06
CA GLY A 34 17.51 -7.63 15.81
C GLY A 34 17.45 -9.16 15.75
N ALA A 35 16.27 -9.73 15.90
CA ALA A 35 16.07 -11.16 15.89
C ALA A 35 14.64 -11.56 15.50
N LEU A 36 14.48 -12.82 15.07
CA LEU A 36 13.17 -13.45 14.97
C LEU A 36 12.64 -13.82 16.37
N THR A 37 11.35 -13.62 16.59
CA THR A 37 10.65 -13.99 17.82
C THR A 37 9.25 -14.52 17.50
N ALA A 38 8.74 -15.41 18.35
CA ALA A 38 7.35 -15.85 18.31
C ALA A 38 6.41 -14.94 19.11
N ASP A 39 6.94 -14.04 19.95
CA ASP A 39 6.13 -13.10 20.73
C ASP A 39 5.55 -11.98 19.87
N SER A 40 4.23 -11.90 19.80
CA SER A 40 3.48 -10.89 19.07
C SER A 40 3.17 -9.62 19.88
N ASN A 41 3.45 -9.65 21.20
CA ASN A 41 3.15 -8.52 22.07
C ASN A 41 4.16 -7.38 21.88
N VAL A 42 3.69 -6.17 22.12
CA VAL A 42 4.51 -4.97 22.22
C VAL A 42 4.37 -4.44 23.64
N VAL A 43 5.46 -4.42 24.39
CA VAL A 43 5.48 -3.86 25.75
C VAL A 43 6.25 -2.55 25.70
N ILE A 44 5.57 -1.45 25.99
CA ILE A 44 6.11 -0.09 25.97
C ILE A 44 5.68 0.70 27.21
N ASN A 45 6.42 1.75 27.54
CA ASN A 45 6.04 2.67 28.60
C ASN A 45 4.76 3.47 28.23
N GLU A 46 3.89 3.77 29.19
CA GLU A 46 2.70 4.60 28.97
C GLU A 46 3.01 5.98 28.37
N CYS A 47 4.22 6.49 28.59
CA CYS A 47 4.72 7.77 28.06
C CYS A 47 5.49 7.61 26.74
N ALA A 48 5.42 6.45 26.08
CA ALA A 48 6.11 6.23 24.80
C ALA A 48 5.65 7.23 23.73
N GLY A 49 6.59 7.72 22.91
CA GLY A 49 6.32 8.75 21.89
C GLY A 49 5.24 8.35 20.89
N ILE A 50 5.10 7.05 20.59
CA ILE A 50 4.02 6.55 19.75
C ILE A 50 2.64 6.82 20.36
N LEU A 51 2.47 6.61 21.66
CA LEU A 51 1.20 6.80 22.36
C LEU A 51 0.87 8.27 22.57
N GLN A 52 1.85 9.14 22.70
CA GLN A 52 1.66 10.56 22.95
C GLN A 52 1.53 11.40 21.68
N TYR A 53 2.35 11.10 20.66
CA TYR A 53 2.54 11.97 19.49
C TYR A 53 2.44 11.21 18.15
N CYS A 54 2.00 9.95 18.14
CA CYS A 54 1.86 9.15 16.91
C CYS A 54 3.14 9.11 16.08
N GLN A 55 4.33 9.16 16.72
CA GLN A 55 5.61 9.11 16.02
C GLN A 55 5.89 7.68 15.58
N GLU A 56 5.37 7.34 14.37
CA GLU A 56 5.51 6.03 13.75
C GLU A 56 5.42 6.11 12.23
N CYS A 57 5.97 5.12 11.53
CA CYS A 57 5.76 4.90 10.11
C CYS A 57 5.68 3.40 9.83
N PHE A 58 5.04 3.04 8.71
CA PHE A 58 4.85 1.65 8.37
C PHE A 58 4.96 1.40 6.87
N GLU A 59 5.08 0.12 6.50
CA GLU A 59 5.10 -0.34 5.14
C GLU A 59 4.13 -1.49 4.92
N GLY A 60 3.88 -1.80 3.66
CA GLY A 60 3.08 -2.94 3.27
C GLY A 60 3.60 -3.50 1.95
N LEU A 61 3.98 -4.77 1.97
CA LEU A 61 4.41 -5.53 0.80
C LEU A 61 3.89 -6.96 0.90
N LYS A 62 4.11 -7.75 -0.13
CA LYS A 62 3.60 -9.13 -0.20
C LYS A 62 4.69 -10.11 -0.59
N ALA A 63 4.58 -11.34 -0.07
CA ALA A 63 5.28 -12.49 -0.60
C ALA A 63 4.31 -13.38 -1.37
N TYR A 64 4.80 -13.93 -2.47
CA TYR A 64 4.03 -14.72 -3.43
C TYR A 64 4.69 -16.08 -3.64
N THR A 65 3.89 -17.11 -3.89
CA THR A 65 4.39 -18.35 -4.51
C THR A 65 4.23 -18.20 -6.01
N THR A 66 5.32 -18.35 -6.75
CA THR A 66 5.34 -18.29 -8.23
C THR A 66 4.94 -19.64 -8.83
N GLU A 67 4.72 -19.67 -10.15
CA GLU A 67 4.33 -20.88 -10.89
C GLU A 67 5.34 -22.03 -10.72
N ASP A 68 6.65 -21.73 -10.63
CA ASP A 68 7.71 -22.72 -10.37
C ASP A 68 7.84 -23.16 -8.90
N GLY A 69 6.95 -22.65 -8.02
CA GLY A 69 6.94 -22.96 -6.58
C GLY A 69 7.92 -22.14 -5.74
N SER A 70 8.67 -21.23 -6.34
CA SER A 70 9.56 -20.32 -5.60
C SER A 70 8.75 -19.33 -4.76
N ILE A 71 9.32 -18.86 -3.65
CA ILE A 71 8.75 -17.78 -2.86
C ILE A 71 9.52 -16.50 -3.13
N VAL A 72 8.79 -15.45 -3.53
CA VAL A 72 9.37 -14.18 -3.93
C VAL A 72 8.68 -13.00 -3.26
N THR A 73 9.37 -11.84 -3.22
CA THR A 73 8.78 -10.53 -2.92
C THR A 73 8.96 -9.60 -4.11
N PHE A 74 8.07 -8.61 -4.21
CA PHE A 74 8.02 -7.66 -5.30
C PHE A 74 8.52 -6.29 -4.84
N ARG A 75 9.65 -5.81 -5.40
CA ARG A 75 10.28 -4.50 -5.16
C ARG A 75 10.41 -4.09 -3.69
N PRO A 76 10.88 -4.98 -2.79
CA PRO A 76 11.01 -4.67 -1.37
C PRO A 76 12.05 -3.58 -1.09
N ASP A 77 12.98 -3.34 -2.01
CA ASP A 77 13.96 -2.26 -2.01
C ASP A 77 13.30 -0.88 -1.96
N LEU A 78 12.23 -0.68 -2.73
CA LEU A 78 11.47 0.57 -2.73
C LEU A 78 10.64 0.76 -1.46
N ASN A 79 10.17 -0.33 -0.83
CA ASN A 79 9.54 -0.24 0.48
C ASN A 79 10.56 0.21 1.53
N ALA A 80 11.78 -0.34 1.51
CA ALA A 80 12.85 0.06 2.41
C ALA A 80 13.19 1.56 2.25
N GLU A 81 13.39 2.02 1.02
CA GLU A 81 13.68 3.43 0.70
C GLU A 81 12.56 4.35 1.20
N ARG A 82 11.30 4.04 0.87
CA ARG A 82 10.16 4.86 1.30
C ARG A 82 9.98 4.87 2.82
N MET A 83 10.28 3.77 3.51
CA MET A 83 10.29 3.75 4.97
C MET A 83 11.38 4.64 5.55
N MET A 84 12.58 4.66 4.94
CA MET A 84 13.66 5.57 5.35
C MET A 84 13.26 7.03 5.16
N ASP A 85 12.62 7.38 4.02
CA ASP A 85 12.12 8.73 3.74
C ASP A 85 11.03 9.13 4.75
N SER A 86 10.11 8.21 5.05
CA SER A 86 9.04 8.43 6.04
C SER A 86 9.62 8.65 7.44
N ALA A 87 10.59 7.84 7.84
CA ALA A 87 11.28 7.96 9.11
C ALA A 87 12.00 9.30 9.23
N ALA A 88 12.79 9.66 8.20
CA ALA A 88 13.54 10.92 8.18
C ALA A 88 12.60 12.14 8.30
N ARG A 89 11.46 12.14 7.61
CA ARG A 89 10.47 13.24 7.69
C ARG A 89 9.84 13.38 9.08
N LEU A 90 9.78 12.29 9.86
CA LEU A 90 9.23 12.24 11.21
C LEU A 90 10.32 12.34 12.30
N GLU A 91 11.55 12.73 11.94
CA GLU A 91 12.69 12.82 12.86
C GLU A 91 12.95 11.50 13.61
N MET A 92 12.82 10.38 12.90
CA MET A 92 13.10 9.04 13.40
C MET A 92 14.39 8.52 12.75
N PRO A 93 15.24 7.73 13.46
CA PRO A 93 16.45 7.15 12.88
C PRO A 93 16.06 6.13 11.78
N PRO A 94 16.46 6.34 10.50
CA PRO A 94 16.07 5.40 9.44
C PRO A 94 16.59 3.99 9.74
N PHE A 95 15.73 2.98 9.50
CA PHE A 95 16.17 1.59 9.54
C PHE A 95 16.91 1.26 8.24
N PRO A 96 18.16 0.74 8.28
CA PRO A 96 18.99 0.56 7.10
C PRO A 96 18.35 -0.36 6.05
N LYS A 97 18.44 0.02 4.76
CA LYS A 97 17.83 -0.70 3.64
C LYS A 97 18.21 -2.18 3.60
N GLU A 98 19.50 -2.47 3.72
CA GLU A 98 20.02 -3.84 3.67
C GLU A 98 19.41 -4.68 4.80
N ARG A 99 19.34 -4.13 6.00
CA ARG A 99 18.73 -4.80 7.16
C ARG A 99 17.23 -4.98 7.03
N PHE A 100 16.54 -4.03 6.39
CA PHE A 100 15.13 -4.19 6.06
C PHE A 100 14.92 -5.38 5.13
N LEU A 101 15.74 -5.52 4.09
CA LEU A 101 15.68 -6.65 3.15
C LEU A 101 16.01 -7.98 3.84
N GLU A 102 16.99 -8.02 4.72
CA GLU A 102 17.34 -9.19 5.53
C GLU A 102 16.18 -9.58 6.48
N ALA A 103 15.54 -8.61 7.11
CA ALA A 103 14.38 -8.87 7.97
C ALA A 103 13.19 -9.43 7.17
N VAL A 104 12.95 -8.91 5.95
CA VAL A 104 11.93 -9.45 5.04
C VAL A 104 12.23 -10.90 4.68
N ASP A 105 13.46 -11.19 4.27
CA ASP A 105 13.90 -12.56 3.93
C ASP A 105 13.73 -13.51 5.13
N ALA A 106 14.18 -13.08 6.32
CA ALA A 106 14.12 -13.89 7.53
C ALA A 106 12.66 -14.22 7.93
N VAL A 107 11.77 -13.23 7.92
CA VAL A 107 10.35 -13.44 8.27
C VAL A 107 9.66 -14.32 7.23
N VAL A 108 9.90 -14.12 5.94
CA VAL A 108 9.28 -14.94 4.89
C VAL A 108 9.79 -16.38 4.96
N LYS A 109 11.09 -16.59 5.14
CA LYS A 109 11.68 -17.94 5.31
C LYS A 109 11.10 -18.65 6.51
N ALA A 110 11.04 -17.98 7.67
CA ALA A 110 10.51 -18.55 8.90
C ALA A 110 9.02 -18.88 8.83
N ASN A 111 8.27 -18.18 7.98
CA ASN A 111 6.84 -18.36 7.77
C ASN A 111 6.51 -18.94 6.38
N ALA A 112 7.41 -19.66 5.72
CA ALA A 112 7.22 -20.11 4.34
C ALA A 112 6.03 -21.09 4.19
N ALA A 113 5.64 -21.80 5.23
CA ALA A 113 4.42 -22.62 5.26
C ALA A 113 3.13 -21.77 5.22
N TRP A 114 3.20 -20.47 5.60
CA TRP A 114 2.10 -19.52 5.60
C TRP A 114 1.99 -18.74 4.28
N VAL A 115 2.95 -18.86 3.37
CA VAL A 115 2.83 -18.26 2.03
C VAL A 115 1.83 -19.09 1.22
N PRO A 116 0.71 -18.50 0.77
CA PRO A 116 -0.33 -19.24 0.05
C PRO A 116 0.21 -19.93 -1.21
N PRO A 117 -0.36 -21.07 -1.63
CA PRO A 117 0.05 -21.74 -2.86
C PRO A 117 -0.28 -20.90 -4.11
N PHE A 118 0.50 -21.11 -5.18
CA PHE A 118 0.23 -20.52 -6.50
C PHE A 118 -1.20 -20.86 -6.96
N GLY A 119 -1.87 -19.90 -7.59
CA GLY A 119 -3.23 -20.07 -8.10
C GLY A 119 -4.35 -19.94 -7.07
N SER A 120 -4.05 -19.83 -5.76
CA SER A 120 -5.07 -19.62 -4.73
C SER A 120 -5.68 -18.21 -4.71
N GLY A 121 -5.05 -17.24 -5.39
CA GLY A 121 -5.41 -15.82 -5.31
C GLY A 121 -5.01 -15.13 -4.01
N ALA A 122 -4.63 -15.90 -2.99
CA ALA A 122 -4.16 -15.39 -1.70
C ALA A 122 -2.66 -15.07 -1.72
N THR A 123 -2.19 -14.27 -0.77
CA THR A 123 -0.80 -13.85 -0.65
C THR A 123 -0.39 -13.74 0.82
N LEU A 124 0.90 -13.75 1.13
CA LEU A 124 1.37 -13.41 2.47
C LEU A 124 1.64 -11.91 2.54
N TYR A 125 0.84 -11.18 3.29
CA TYR A 125 1.04 -9.76 3.53
C TYR A 125 2.07 -9.54 4.63
N LEU A 126 3.02 -8.65 4.39
CA LEU A 126 4.08 -8.26 5.31
C LEU A 126 3.85 -6.84 5.79
N ARG A 127 3.93 -6.61 7.10
CA ARG A 127 3.77 -5.31 7.74
C ARG A 127 5.04 -4.93 8.50
N PRO A 128 6.03 -4.31 7.82
CA PRO A 128 7.09 -3.57 8.52
C PRO A 128 6.51 -2.30 9.14
N TYR A 129 6.93 -1.99 10.36
CA TYR A 129 6.58 -0.73 11.01
C TYR A 129 7.64 -0.35 12.03
N MET A 130 7.74 0.94 12.29
CA MET A 130 8.71 1.52 13.21
C MET A 130 8.05 2.60 14.03
N PHE A 131 8.34 2.65 15.33
CA PHE A 131 7.72 3.58 16.25
C PHE A 131 8.64 4.01 17.38
N ALA A 132 8.36 5.19 17.94
CA ALA A 132 9.02 5.71 19.12
C ALA A 132 8.58 4.94 20.37
N SER A 133 9.47 4.14 20.94
CA SER A 133 9.21 3.25 22.09
C SER A 133 9.64 3.85 23.44
N GLY A 134 10.54 4.83 23.41
CA GLY A 134 11.05 5.49 24.62
C GLY A 134 10.05 6.50 25.20
N PRO A 135 10.14 6.76 26.52
CA PRO A 135 9.28 7.71 27.21
C PRO A 135 9.62 9.16 26.83
N VAL A 136 8.60 9.94 26.47
CA VAL A 136 8.74 11.35 26.13
C VAL A 136 7.48 12.14 26.50
N ILE A 137 7.60 13.23 27.27
CA ILE A 137 6.46 14.08 27.63
C ILE A 137 6.45 15.40 26.84
N GLY A 138 7.61 15.97 26.55
CA GLY A 138 7.74 17.15 25.69
C GLY A 138 7.66 16.77 24.21
N VAL A 139 7.15 17.66 23.35
CA VAL A 139 7.12 17.43 21.91
C VAL A 139 8.53 17.49 21.35
N LYS A 140 9.17 16.34 21.25
CA LYS A 140 10.52 16.14 20.70
C LYS A 140 10.64 14.71 20.17
N PRO A 141 11.63 14.39 19.30
CA PRO A 141 11.94 13.01 18.93
C PRO A 141 12.26 12.17 20.17
N SER A 142 11.91 10.89 20.12
CA SER A 142 12.29 9.93 21.16
C SER A 142 13.78 9.57 21.06
N ASP A 143 14.35 9.08 22.16
CA ASP A 143 15.72 8.56 22.19
C ASP A 143 15.76 7.04 21.90
N GLU A 144 14.62 6.36 21.97
CA GLU A 144 14.47 4.91 21.71
C GLU A 144 13.37 4.63 20.69
N TYR A 145 13.63 3.68 19.78
CA TYR A 145 12.66 3.23 18.76
C TYR A 145 12.70 1.72 18.62
N GLN A 146 11.62 1.17 18.03
CA GLN A 146 11.56 -0.24 17.69
C GLN A 146 11.13 -0.41 16.24
N PHE A 147 11.87 -1.22 15.49
CA PHE A 147 11.46 -1.73 14.19
C PHE A 147 10.89 -3.14 14.35
N ARG A 148 9.74 -3.39 13.77
CA ARG A 148 9.09 -4.70 13.76
C ARG A 148 8.60 -5.05 12.36
N LEU A 149 8.60 -6.35 12.07
CA LEU A 149 8.01 -6.88 10.86
C LEU A 149 7.24 -8.15 11.19
N PHE A 150 5.94 -8.17 10.94
CA PHE A 150 5.12 -9.37 11.01
C PHE A 150 4.49 -9.70 9.66
N ALA A 151 3.99 -10.92 9.53
CA ALA A 151 3.29 -11.39 8.34
C ALA A 151 1.90 -11.91 8.71
N THR A 152 0.96 -11.85 7.77
CA THR A 152 -0.37 -12.45 7.87
C THR A 152 -0.82 -12.89 6.48
N PRO A 153 -1.35 -14.11 6.31
CA PRO A 153 -1.93 -14.50 5.04
C PRO A 153 -3.21 -13.70 4.79
N VAL A 154 -3.40 -13.25 3.55
CA VAL A 154 -4.59 -12.51 3.12
C VAL A 154 -5.16 -13.16 1.88
N GLY A 155 -6.47 -13.25 1.82
CA GLY A 155 -7.20 -13.85 0.70
C GLY A 155 -7.20 -12.95 -0.55
N PRO A 156 -7.83 -13.42 -1.61
CA PRO A 156 -8.09 -12.62 -2.79
C PRO A 156 -8.84 -11.34 -2.39
N TYR A 157 -8.34 -10.19 -2.80
CA TYR A 157 -8.99 -8.92 -2.48
C TYR A 157 -10.41 -8.85 -3.06
N PHE A 158 -10.58 -9.41 -4.26
CA PHE A 158 -11.88 -9.51 -4.90
C PHE A 158 -12.42 -10.95 -4.84
N LYS A 159 -13.30 -11.22 -3.90
CA LYS A 159 -14.06 -12.47 -3.88
C LYS A 159 -15.14 -12.43 -4.96
N GLY A 160 -15.04 -13.30 -5.96
CA GLY A 160 -16.03 -13.41 -7.05
C GLY A 160 -15.85 -12.40 -8.20
N GLY A 161 -14.67 -11.79 -8.33
CA GLY A 161 -14.33 -10.82 -9.37
C GLY A 161 -14.27 -9.39 -8.87
N ALA A 162 -13.51 -8.54 -9.58
CA ALA A 162 -13.36 -7.14 -9.24
C ALA A 162 -14.63 -6.37 -9.63
N LYS A 163 -15.52 -6.12 -8.67
CA LYS A 163 -16.64 -5.20 -8.88
C LYS A 163 -16.13 -3.77 -8.86
N PRO A 164 -16.54 -2.91 -9.79
CA PRO A 164 -16.23 -1.49 -9.75
C PRO A 164 -16.75 -0.83 -8.48
N LEU A 165 -15.95 0.09 -7.95
CA LEU A 165 -16.23 0.83 -6.72
C LEU A 165 -16.94 2.15 -7.05
N THR A 166 -17.87 2.56 -6.22
CA THR A 166 -18.48 3.89 -6.24
C THR A 166 -17.88 4.76 -5.15
N LEU A 167 -17.27 5.88 -5.54
CA LEU A 167 -16.58 6.78 -4.62
C LEU A 167 -17.36 8.09 -4.41
N CYS A 168 -17.09 8.79 -3.30
CA CYS A 168 -17.56 10.14 -3.10
C CYS A 168 -16.42 11.13 -2.84
N VAL A 169 -16.60 12.38 -3.30
CA VAL A 169 -15.66 13.46 -2.97
C VAL A 169 -15.81 13.83 -1.52
N SER A 170 -14.71 13.83 -0.78
CA SER A 170 -14.68 14.16 0.64
C SER A 170 -14.67 15.68 0.86
N ASP A 171 -15.40 16.16 1.86
CA ASP A 171 -15.30 17.53 2.37
C ASP A 171 -14.10 17.75 3.28
N PHE A 172 -13.45 16.67 3.70
CA PHE A 172 -12.30 16.68 4.59
C PHE A 172 -11.00 16.52 3.82
N ASP A 173 -9.91 17.04 4.36
CA ASP A 173 -8.59 16.87 3.82
C ASP A 173 -7.93 15.59 4.38
N ARG A 174 -7.12 14.91 3.56
CA ARG A 174 -6.31 13.76 3.99
C ARG A 174 -5.03 14.21 4.69
N ALA A 175 -4.47 15.32 4.27
CA ALA A 175 -3.22 15.89 4.79
C ALA A 175 -3.16 17.38 4.53
N ALA A 176 -2.35 18.12 5.29
CA ALA A 176 -2.07 19.53 5.03
C ALA A 176 -1.26 19.72 3.72
N PRO A 177 -1.32 20.89 3.05
CA PRO A 177 -0.65 21.13 1.76
C PRO A 177 0.87 20.87 1.78
N HIS A 178 1.55 21.25 2.85
CA HIS A 178 2.97 21.03 3.07
C HIS A 178 3.22 20.12 4.29
N GLY A 179 2.28 19.21 4.55
CA GLY A 179 2.30 18.32 5.70
C GLY A 179 3.01 17.00 5.44
N THR A 180 2.35 15.93 5.81
CA THR A 180 2.88 14.56 5.80
C THR A 180 2.18 13.64 4.79
N GLY A 181 1.46 14.18 3.80
CA GLY A 181 0.69 13.39 2.85
C GLY A 181 1.53 12.35 2.09
N HIS A 182 2.76 12.69 1.74
CA HIS A 182 3.72 11.78 1.10
C HIS A 182 4.37 10.77 2.04
N VAL A 183 4.15 10.89 3.35
CA VAL A 183 4.73 10.01 4.38
C VAL A 183 3.79 8.85 4.67
N LYS A 184 4.32 7.63 4.76
CA LYS A 184 3.51 6.47 5.12
C LYS A 184 3.46 6.28 6.63
N ALA A 185 2.67 7.12 7.29
CA ALA A 185 2.53 7.19 8.74
C ALA A 185 1.07 7.06 9.18
N GLY A 186 0.82 6.39 10.31
CA GLY A 186 -0.52 6.13 10.83
C GLY A 186 -1.35 7.37 11.10
N LEU A 187 -0.68 8.48 11.40
CA LEU A 187 -1.36 9.78 11.60
C LEU A 187 -2.23 10.20 10.40
N ASN A 188 -1.77 9.95 9.16
CA ASN A 188 -2.54 10.25 7.94
C ASN A 188 -3.76 9.34 7.81
N TYR A 189 -3.62 8.08 8.20
CA TYR A 189 -4.71 7.10 8.16
C TYR A 189 -5.73 7.35 9.27
N ALA A 190 -5.29 7.67 10.48
CA ALA A 190 -6.18 8.07 11.56
C ALA A 190 -6.99 9.34 11.22
N MET A 191 -6.36 10.32 10.57
CA MET A 191 -7.02 11.53 10.10
C MET A 191 -8.13 11.25 9.08
N SER A 192 -7.95 10.26 8.19
CA SER A 192 -8.93 9.91 7.16
C SER A 192 -10.07 9.00 7.64
N LEU A 193 -10.01 8.42 8.86
CA LEU A 193 -11.01 7.48 9.36
C LEU A 193 -12.43 8.08 9.40
N TYR A 194 -12.58 9.33 9.85
CA TYR A 194 -13.89 9.96 9.93
C TYR A 194 -14.55 10.09 8.55
N ALA A 195 -13.79 10.55 7.56
CA ALA A 195 -14.27 10.65 6.19
C ALA A 195 -14.66 9.25 5.63
N SER A 196 -13.82 8.23 5.87
CA SER A 196 -14.07 6.87 5.42
C SER A 196 -15.35 6.27 6.02
N VAL A 197 -15.51 6.38 7.35
CA VAL A 197 -16.71 5.88 8.04
C VAL A 197 -17.96 6.61 7.54
N THR A 198 -17.88 7.92 7.32
CA THR A 198 -19.01 8.72 6.82
C THR A 198 -19.40 8.33 5.39
N ALA A 199 -18.42 8.10 4.51
CA ALA A 199 -18.67 7.63 3.15
C ALA A 199 -19.35 6.26 3.13
N HIS A 200 -18.81 5.30 3.89
CA HIS A 200 -19.41 3.95 3.99
C HIS A 200 -20.83 4.00 4.54
N ALA A 201 -21.11 4.83 5.55
CA ALA A 201 -22.46 5.02 6.10
C ALA A 201 -23.43 5.60 5.07
N ALA A 202 -22.92 6.37 4.10
CA ALA A 202 -23.69 6.93 2.99
C ALA A 202 -23.80 5.97 1.78
N GLY A 203 -23.20 4.77 1.87
CA GLY A 203 -23.29 3.73 0.83
C GLY A 203 -22.19 3.80 -0.24
N TYR A 204 -21.14 4.58 -0.03
CA TYR A 204 -19.98 4.66 -0.90
C TYR A 204 -18.88 3.69 -0.45
N ASP A 205 -18.06 3.22 -1.38
CA ASP A 205 -16.97 2.28 -1.08
C ASP A 205 -15.71 2.97 -0.55
N GLU A 206 -15.45 4.23 -0.95
CA GLU A 206 -14.25 4.97 -0.55
C GLU A 206 -14.42 6.48 -0.81
N ASN A 207 -13.49 7.30 -0.28
CA ASN A 207 -13.41 8.74 -0.51
C ASN A 207 -12.41 9.12 -1.57
N VAL A 208 -12.70 10.20 -2.30
CA VAL A 208 -11.75 10.95 -3.11
C VAL A 208 -11.32 12.18 -2.31
N PHE A 209 -10.03 12.29 -2.01
CA PHE A 209 -9.47 13.49 -1.42
C PHE A 209 -8.96 14.44 -2.50
N LEU A 210 -9.26 15.71 -2.33
CA LEU A 210 -8.79 16.78 -3.20
C LEU A 210 -7.58 17.47 -2.56
N ASP A 211 -6.81 18.20 -3.37
CA ASP A 211 -5.72 19.02 -2.87
C ASP A 211 -6.21 19.99 -1.79
N PRO A 212 -5.58 20.01 -0.60
CA PRO A 212 -6.07 20.79 0.51
C PRO A 212 -5.85 22.30 0.35
N GLY A 213 -5.06 22.72 -0.64
CA GLY A 213 -4.80 24.14 -0.91
C GLY A 213 -5.91 24.82 -1.68
N THR A 214 -6.44 24.18 -2.73
CA THR A 214 -7.43 24.79 -3.63
C THR A 214 -8.69 23.95 -3.80
N ARG A 215 -8.71 22.70 -3.37
CA ARG A 215 -9.77 21.71 -3.57
C ARG A 215 -10.19 21.55 -5.03
N THR A 216 -9.23 21.71 -5.92
CA THR A 216 -9.42 21.69 -7.38
C THR A 216 -8.94 20.39 -8.01
N TYR A 217 -7.86 19.82 -7.45
CA TYR A 217 -7.18 18.67 -8.02
C TYR A 217 -7.44 17.41 -7.21
N VAL A 218 -7.66 16.32 -7.93
CA VAL A 218 -7.76 14.98 -7.32
C VAL A 218 -6.38 14.54 -6.87
N GLU A 219 -6.26 14.07 -5.64
CA GLU A 219 -5.02 13.49 -5.11
C GLU A 219 -5.10 11.97 -5.03
N GLU A 220 -5.63 11.44 -3.95
CA GLU A 220 -5.72 10.00 -3.72
C GLU A 220 -6.92 9.66 -2.83
N THR A 221 -7.14 8.38 -2.56
CA THR A 221 -8.09 7.92 -1.53
C THR A 221 -7.41 7.75 -0.17
N GLY A 222 -8.12 7.24 0.81
CA GLY A 222 -7.54 6.89 2.13
C GLY A 222 -6.41 5.87 2.06
N GLY A 223 -6.38 5.00 1.06
CA GLY A 223 -5.43 3.89 0.96
C GLY A 223 -4.84 3.58 -0.42
N ALA A 224 -5.23 4.30 -1.48
CA ALA A 224 -4.83 3.98 -2.84
C ALA A 224 -4.68 5.24 -3.72
N ASN A 225 -3.81 5.16 -4.74
CA ASN A 225 -3.62 6.20 -5.74
C ASN A 225 -4.53 5.98 -6.94
N PHE A 226 -4.82 7.04 -7.69
CA PHE A 226 -5.63 6.99 -8.91
C PHE A 226 -4.81 6.69 -10.16
N LEU A 227 -5.42 5.93 -11.07
CA LEU A 227 -5.10 5.83 -12.49
C LEU A 227 -6.35 6.15 -13.29
N PHE A 228 -6.25 7.07 -14.23
CA PHE A 228 -7.30 7.42 -15.18
C PHE A 228 -6.87 7.03 -16.58
N ILE A 229 -7.81 6.56 -17.40
CA ILE A 229 -7.55 6.22 -18.80
C ILE A 229 -8.39 7.14 -19.67
N THR A 230 -7.72 7.86 -20.58
CA THR A 230 -8.41 8.71 -21.56
C THR A 230 -9.17 7.87 -22.60
N LYS A 231 -10.07 8.49 -23.34
CA LYS A 231 -10.80 7.84 -24.45
C LYS A 231 -9.87 7.32 -25.55
N ASP A 232 -8.69 7.90 -25.67
CA ASP A 232 -7.63 7.48 -26.62
C ASP A 232 -6.65 6.45 -26.02
N GLY A 233 -6.88 5.99 -24.79
CA GLY A 233 -6.08 4.97 -24.12
C GLY A 233 -4.80 5.45 -23.42
N GLU A 234 -4.60 6.76 -23.27
CA GLU A 234 -3.50 7.31 -22.48
C GLU A 234 -3.75 7.10 -20.98
N VAL A 235 -2.72 6.69 -20.25
CA VAL A 235 -2.77 6.56 -18.78
C VAL A 235 -2.41 7.90 -18.16
N VAL A 236 -3.28 8.42 -17.30
CA VAL A 236 -3.05 9.65 -16.56
C VAL A 236 -3.11 9.36 -15.07
N THR A 237 -2.14 9.83 -14.30
CA THR A 237 -2.16 9.67 -12.83
C THR A 237 -1.86 11.00 -12.15
N PRO A 238 -2.57 11.31 -11.05
CA PRO A 238 -2.34 12.53 -10.28
C PRO A 238 -0.90 12.62 -9.75
N LYS A 239 -0.34 13.83 -9.84
CA LYS A 239 0.98 14.17 -9.30
C LYS A 239 0.86 15.39 -8.39
N SER A 240 1.28 15.23 -7.15
CA SER A 240 1.31 16.25 -6.11
C SER A 240 2.34 15.85 -5.05
N ASP A 241 2.90 16.82 -4.34
CA ASP A 241 3.85 16.59 -3.25
C ASP A 241 3.18 16.05 -1.97
N SER A 242 1.84 16.04 -1.92
CA SER A 242 1.07 15.48 -0.80
C SER A 242 0.54 14.07 -1.04
N ILE A 243 0.69 13.52 -2.25
CA ILE A 243 0.30 12.14 -2.58
C ILE A 243 1.40 11.16 -2.14
N LEU A 244 0.98 10.03 -1.53
CA LEU A 244 1.92 8.95 -1.21
C LEU A 244 2.59 8.41 -2.47
N PRO A 245 3.94 8.33 -2.53
CA PRO A 245 4.67 7.79 -3.67
C PRO A 245 4.49 6.26 -3.76
N SER A 246 3.39 5.82 -4.35
CA SER A 246 3.00 4.42 -4.45
C SER A 246 3.96 3.60 -5.31
N ILE A 247 4.43 2.48 -4.77
CA ILE A 247 5.28 1.52 -5.50
C ILE A 247 4.46 0.83 -6.60
N THR A 248 3.20 0.49 -6.32
CA THR A 248 2.28 -0.09 -7.31
C THR A 248 2.05 0.88 -8.46
N ARG A 249 1.75 2.16 -8.19
CA ARG A 249 1.56 3.18 -9.23
C ARG A 249 2.82 3.31 -10.11
N ARG A 250 4.00 3.46 -9.51
CA ARG A 250 5.28 3.53 -10.24
C ARG A 250 5.53 2.29 -11.10
N SER A 251 5.13 1.13 -10.63
CA SER A 251 5.25 -0.12 -11.38
C SER A 251 4.25 -0.19 -12.53
N LEU A 252 3.02 0.28 -12.33
CA LEU A 252 1.98 0.33 -13.38
C LEU A 252 2.31 1.35 -14.47
N VAL A 253 2.90 2.48 -14.13
CA VAL A 253 3.45 3.45 -15.11
C VAL A 253 4.47 2.75 -16.00
N HIS A 254 5.45 2.06 -15.42
CA HIS A 254 6.44 1.30 -16.20
C HIS A 254 5.79 0.20 -17.06
N VAL A 255 4.82 -0.53 -16.51
CA VAL A 255 4.08 -1.57 -17.26
C VAL A 255 3.33 -0.95 -18.44
N ALA A 256 2.67 0.18 -18.24
CA ALA A 256 1.95 0.88 -19.31
C ALA A 256 2.88 1.25 -20.47
N GLU A 257 4.04 1.85 -20.17
CA GLU A 257 4.99 2.31 -21.18
C GLU A 257 5.73 1.16 -21.88
N HIS A 258 6.30 0.21 -21.10
CA HIS A 258 7.27 -0.74 -21.62
C HIS A 258 6.67 -2.11 -22.00
N TYR A 259 5.51 -2.48 -21.45
CA TYR A 259 4.84 -3.75 -21.77
C TYR A 259 3.66 -3.54 -22.72
N LEU A 260 2.93 -2.45 -22.53
CA LEU A 260 1.70 -2.18 -23.30
C LEU A 260 1.87 -1.10 -24.37
N GLY A 261 3.01 -0.39 -24.39
CA GLY A 261 3.28 0.68 -25.36
C GLY A 261 2.34 1.87 -25.24
N LEU A 262 1.77 2.09 -24.05
CA LEU A 262 0.82 3.18 -23.81
C LEU A 262 1.56 4.46 -23.43
N LYS A 263 1.01 5.60 -23.81
CA LYS A 263 1.45 6.90 -23.32
C LYS A 263 1.02 7.05 -21.87
N VAL A 264 1.93 7.59 -21.02
CA VAL A 264 1.64 7.89 -19.61
C VAL A 264 1.93 9.36 -19.34
N THR A 265 1.05 10.01 -18.60
CA THR A 265 1.24 11.39 -18.13
C THR A 265 0.99 11.49 -16.62
N GLU A 266 2.02 11.86 -15.86
CA GLU A 266 1.91 12.22 -14.46
C GLU A 266 1.75 13.73 -14.34
N ARG A 267 0.57 14.19 -13.92
CA ARG A 267 0.23 15.63 -13.81
C ARG A 267 -0.85 15.88 -12.77
N PRO A 268 -1.06 17.13 -12.33
CA PRO A 268 -2.29 17.46 -11.61
C PRO A 268 -3.53 17.13 -12.45
N VAL A 269 -4.55 16.53 -11.84
CA VAL A 269 -5.82 16.14 -12.48
C VAL A 269 -6.95 16.92 -11.82
N LYS A 270 -7.66 17.75 -12.58
CA LYS A 270 -8.78 18.53 -12.05
C LYS A 270 -10.00 17.64 -11.82
N LEU A 271 -10.72 17.87 -10.74
CA LEU A 271 -12.03 17.22 -10.51
C LEU A 271 -12.99 17.46 -11.69
N ALA A 272 -12.97 18.67 -12.28
CA ALA A 272 -13.84 19.05 -13.38
C ALA A 272 -13.56 18.30 -14.70
N GLU A 273 -12.36 17.71 -14.89
CA GLU A 273 -12.01 16.97 -16.11
C GLU A 273 -12.28 15.47 -16.03
N LEU A 274 -12.72 14.95 -14.87
CA LEU A 274 -12.91 13.50 -14.67
C LEU A 274 -13.89 12.87 -15.66
N SER A 275 -14.89 13.61 -16.14
CA SER A 275 -15.84 13.14 -17.17
C SER A 275 -15.22 12.90 -18.56
N ASP A 276 -13.98 13.35 -18.78
CA ASP A 276 -13.28 13.15 -20.04
C ASP A 276 -12.57 11.80 -20.11
N PHE A 277 -12.41 11.10 -18.95
CA PHE A 277 -11.79 9.80 -18.88
C PHE A 277 -12.78 8.67 -19.17
N ALA A 278 -12.29 7.58 -19.77
CA ALA A 278 -13.06 6.39 -20.10
C ALA A 278 -13.04 5.34 -18.97
N GLU A 279 -11.90 5.25 -18.24
CA GLU A 279 -11.72 4.30 -17.13
C GLU A 279 -11.07 5.00 -15.93
N CYS A 280 -11.37 4.47 -14.74
CA CYS A 280 -10.71 4.85 -13.50
C CYS A 280 -10.36 3.60 -12.70
N GLY A 281 -9.18 3.61 -12.07
CA GLY A 281 -8.73 2.57 -11.17
C GLY A 281 -8.02 3.14 -9.95
N LEU A 282 -8.16 2.46 -8.83
CA LEU A 282 -7.40 2.69 -7.60
C LEU A 282 -6.26 1.69 -7.50
N CYS A 283 -5.02 2.14 -7.39
CA CYS A 283 -3.87 1.24 -7.32
C CYS A 283 -3.16 1.26 -5.96
N GLY A 284 -2.81 0.06 -5.48
CA GLY A 284 -2.14 -0.14 -4.22
C GLY A 284 -1.71 -1.59 -3.98
N THR A 285 -0.94 -1.83 -2.94
CA THR A 285 -0.40 -3.16 -2.63
C THR A 285 -1.51 -4.19 -2.35
N ALA A 286 -2.61 -3.79 -1.73
CA ALA A 286 -3.67 -4.72 -1.31
C ALA A 286 -4.38 -5.36 -2.52
N ALA A 287 -4.88 -4.53 -3.45
CA ALA A 287 -5.73 -4.96 -4.56
C ALA A 287 -5.02 -4.97 -5.93
N VAL A 288 -3.82 -4.44 -6.04
CA VAL A 288 -3.12 -4.09 -7.27
C VAL A 288 -3.83 -2.97 -8.01
N ILE A 289 -4.99 -3.23 -8.59
CA ILE A 289 -5.92 -2.22 -9.13
C ILE A 289 -7.35 -2.62 -8.75
N SER A 290 -8.11 -1.69 -8.18
CA SER A 290 -9.56 -1.77 -8.01
C SER A 290 -10.22 -0.89 -9.06
N PRO A 291 -11.13 -1.40 -9.90
CA PRO A 291 -11.87 -0.59 -10.87
C PRO A 291 -12.82 0.37 -10.15
N VAL A 292 -13.08 1.53 -10.75
CA VAL A 292 -14.03 2.53 -10.26
C VAL A 292 -15.05 2.80 -11.35
N ASP A 293 -16.35 2.68 -11.03
CA ASP A 293 -17.43 2.95 -11.96
C ASP A 293 -17.77 4.45 -12.03
N ARG A 294 -17.84 5.09 -10.86
CA ARG A 294 -18.19 6.51 -10.74
C ARG A 294 -17.60 7.16 -9.51
N ILE A 295 -17.50 8.48 -9.61
CA ILE A 295 -17.22 9.36 -8.47
C ILE A 295 -18.41 10.31 -8.30
N VAL A 296 -18.92 10.43 -7.09
CA VAL A 296 -20.05 11.32 -6.78
C VAL A 296 -19.53 12.58 -6.10
N ASP A 297 -19.71 13.71 -6.76
CA ASP A 297 -19.38 15.04 -6.24
C ASP A 297 -20.66 15.75 -5.81
N HIS A 298 -20.98 15.73 -4.51
CA HIS A 298 -22.17 16.38 -3.91
C HIS A 298 -23.47 16.07 -4.68
N GLY A 299 -23.68 14.78 -5.00
CA GLY A 299 -24.86 14.32 -5.74
C GLY A 299 -24.74 14.37 -7.26
N LYS A 300 -23.65 14.93 -7.81
CA LYS A 300 -23.34 14.87 -9.23
C LYS A 300 -22.49 13.63 -9.51
N GLU A 301 -23.03 12.71 -10.29
CA GLU A 301 -22.28 11.52 -10.73
C GLU A 301 -21.34 11.84 -11.89
N ILE A 302 -20.11 11.35 -11.78
CA ILE A 302 -19.07 11.37 -12.80
C ILE A 302 -18.76 9.91 -13.11
N CYS A 303 -19.25 9.42 -14.25
CA CYS A 303 -19.15 8.01 -14.65
C CYS A 303 -17.96 7.75 -15.57
N PHE A 304 -17.39 6.55 -15.47
CA PHE A 304 -16.30 6.06 -16.33
C PHE A 304 -16.84 5.00 -17.29
N PRO A 305 -17.24 5.35 -18.53
CA PRO A 305 -18.10 4.52 -19.38
C PRO A 305 -17.56 3.13 -19.71
N SER A 306 -16.24 2.96 -19.76
CA SER A 306 -15.61 1.67 -20.07
C SER A 306 -15.36 0.80 -18.83
N GLY A 307 -15.75 1.26 -17.64
CA GLY A 307 -15.52 0.60 -16.36
C GLY A 307 -16.77 0.46 -15.47
N MET A 308 -17.97 0.63 -16.02
CA MET A 308 -19.21 0.67 -15.24
C MET A 308 -19.61 -0.69 -14.64
N ASP A 309 -19.46 -1.77 -15.37
CA ASP A 309 -19.94 -3.09 -14.97
C ASP A 309 -18.79 -4.01 -14.53
N GLU A 310 -17.60 -3.77 -15.04
CA GLU A 310 -16.39 -4.54 -14.76
C GLU A 310 -15.15 -3.68 -14.94
N MET A 311 -13.99 -4.22 -14.65
CA MET A 311 -12.71 -3.55 -14.89
C MET A 311 -12.56 -3.20 -16.38
N GLY A 312 -12.28 -1.94 -16.68
CA GLY A 312 -12.11 -1.46 -18.06
C GLY A 312 -10.95 -2.16 -18.78
N PRO A 313 -10.95 -2.17 -20.12
CA PRO A 313 -10.05 -3.00 -20.91
C PRO A 313 -8.57 -2.63 -20.74
N VAL A 314 -8.22 -1.36 -20.57
CA VAL A 314 -6.82 -0.92 -20.36
C VAL A 314 -6.41 -1.22 -18.91
N THR A 315 -7.26 -0.89 -17.95
CA THR A 315 -7.03 -1.17 -16.54
C THR A 315 -6.84 -2.67 -16.29
N ARG A 316 -7.61 -3.53 -16.98
CA ARG A 316 -7.49 -4.99 -16.92
C ARG A 316 -6.12 -5.47 -17.43
N LYS A 317 -5.65 -4.97 -18.58
CA LYS A 317 -4.32 -5.32 -19.11
C LYS A 317 -3.20 -4.92 -18.15
N LEU A 318 -3.30 -3.74 -17.55
CA LEU A 318 -2.35 -3.28 -16.53
C LEU A 318 -2.35 -4.21 -15.31
N TYR A 319 -3.54 -4.58 -14.82
CA TYR A 319 -3.70 -5.50 -13.70
C TYR A 319 -3.11 -6.88 -13.99
N GLU A 320 -3.48 -7.49 -15.13
CA GLU A 320 -3.02 -8.83 -15.53
C GLU A 320 -1.50 -8.87 -15.75
N THR A 321 -0.95 -7.83 -16.38
CA THR A 321 0.50 -7.78 -16.62
C THR A 321 1.28 -7.65 -15.31
N LEU A 322 0.85 -6.75 -14.39
CA LEU A 322 1.56 -6.57 -13.14
C LEU A 322 1.42 -7.79 -12.20
N THR A 323 0.23 -8.38 -12.12
CA THR A 323 0.03 -9.63 -11.36
C THR A 323 0.80 -10.79 -11.96
N GLY A 324 0.87 -10.88 -13.29
CA GLY A 324 1.73 -11.86 -13.97
C GLY A 324 3.20 -11.71 -13.62
N ILE A 325 3.72 -10.49 -13.54
CA ILE A 325 5.09 -10.22 -13.07
C ILE A 325 5.28 -10.69 -11.62
N GLN A 326 4.33 -10.38 -10.73
CA GLN A 326 4.39 -10.76 -9.32
C GLN A 326 4.34 -12.28 -9.10
N MET A 327 3.58 -12.99 -9.94
CA MET A 327 3.38 -14.45 -9.87
C MET A 327 4.36 -15.25 -10.75
N GLY A 328 5.26 -14.57 -11.48
CA GLY A 328 6.28 -15.23 -12.31
C GLY A 328 5.77 -15.74 -13.66
N THR A 329 4.54 -15.45 -14.07
CA THR A 329 3.98 -15.83 -15.39
C THR A 329 4.29 -14.80 -16.48
N THR A 330 4.72 -13.61 -16.11
CA THR A 330 5.22 -12.57 -17.01
C THR A 330 6.65 -12.21 -16.60
N ARG A 331 7.55 -12.04 -17.60
CA ARG A 331 8.94 -11.68 -17.34
C ARG A 331 9.02 -10.34 -16.59
N ALA A 332 9.68 -10.33 -15.45
CA ALA A 332 9.90 -9.12 -14.66
C ALA A 332 11.08 -8.29 -15.21
N PRO A 333 11.07 -6.96 -15.05
CA PRO A 333 12.29 -6.16 -15.18
C PRO A 333 13.33 -6.59 -14.13
N GLU A 334 14.60 -6.34 -14.45
CA GLU A 334 15.70 -6.65 -13.54
C GLU A 334 15.52 -5.94 -12.18
N GLY A 335 15.78 -6.65 -11.09
CA GLY A 335 15.69 -6.14 -9.72
C GLY A 335 14.27 -6.05 -9.14
N TRP A 336 13.20 -6.31 -9.92
CA TRP A 336 11.84 -6.21 -9.40
C TRP A 336 11.42 -7.38 -8.51
N ILE A 337 11.94 -8.55 -8.79
CA ILE A 337 11.64 -9.78 -8.05
C ILE A 337 12.84 -10.18 -7.20
N ARG A 338 12.61 -10.28 -5.89
CA ARG A 338 13.59 -10.83 -4.95
C ARG A 338 13.16 -12.24 -4.57
N LYS A 339 13.93 -13.22 -5.03
CA LYS A 339 13.72 -14.63 -4.67
C LYS A 339 14.22 -14.87 -3.25
N ILE A 340 13.38 -15.54 -2.45
CA ILE A 340 13.66 -15.82 -1.03
C ILE A 340 13.88 -17.31 -0.79
N VAL A 341 13.03 -18.16 -1.37
CA VAL A 341 13.11 -19.63 -1.28
C VAL A 341 12.94 -20.25 -2.67
#